data_c03fe3d0dd6bbd3dc87994faf8174872
#
_entry.id   c03fe3d0dd6bbd3dc87994faf8174872
#
_cell.length_a   1.000
_cell.length_b   1.000
_cell.length_c   1.000
_cell.angle_alpha   90.00
_cell.angle_beta   90.00
_cell.angle_gamma   90.00
#
_symmetry.space_group_name_H-M   'P 1'
#
loop_
_entity.id
_entity.type
_entity.pdbx_description
1 polymer ?
#
loop_
_entity_poly.entity_id
_entity_poly.type
_entity_poly.pdbx_seq_one_letter_code
_entity_poly.pdbx_strand_id
1 'polypeptide(L)'
;RLDNDTEGHFINFCRLLRQWKNNNGIVFKGLLIDTLVSEYFQLEVKYQLNYTDYEKHVPKLFKFLSEQDSAKKYWFALGSNQIILNDDNGKFIKKAEKVYDLLVNSNNLIEDYRKVFGNKFATSVSSEQNSKLSNEQFIEDMFPIQISYEIKLDCYITQKGFQKHSLREFLKKKLKVKIRKNLDFFISSTNIPKELKGVKYFWKVRNVGEEAVRRNCQRGQIQKGGSEKYETSEFSGPHYVECYAVYEDVVIARDRINVPIV
;
A
#
# COMPACT_ATOMS: atom_id res chain seq x y z
N ARG A 1 9.39 -11.22 3.73
CA ARG A 1 9.81 -10.70 5.04
C ARG A 1 9.74 -9.17 5.06
N LEU A 2 10.40 -8.48 4.13
CA LEU A 2 10.42 -7.02 4.05
C LEU A 2 9.02 -6.38 3.91
N ASP A 3 8.14 -6.96 3.12
CA ASP A 3 6.78 -6.46 2.93
C ASP A 3 5.95 -6.52 4.20
N ASN A 4 6.09 -7.59 4.98
CA ASN A 4 5.42 -7.70 6.27
C ASN A 4 6.00 -6.74 7.31
N ASP A 5 7.33 -6.51 7.26
CA ASP A 5 8.02 -5.60 8.18
C ASP A 5 7.71 -4.11 7.85
N THR A 6 7.26 -3.82 6.64
CA THR A 6 6.89 -2.48 6.14
C THR A 6 5.38 -2.28 5.95
N GLU A 7 4.53 -3.17 6.46
CA GLU A 7 3.06 -3.09 6.35
C GLU A 7 2.56 -2.91 4.89
N GLY A 8 3.29 -3.47 3.91
CA GLY A 8 2.95 -3.39 2.48
C GLY A 8 3.53 -2.19 1.74
N HIS A 9 4.19 -1.27 2.42
CA HIS A 9 4.78 -0.08 1.78
C HIS A 9 5.90 -0.44 0.80
N PHE A 10 6.71 -1.48 1.09
CA PHE A 10 7.73 -1.97 0.18
C PHE A 10 7.14 -2.35 -1.19
N ILE A 11 6.08 -3.15 -1.22
CA ILE A 11 5.40 -3.54 -2.47
C ILE A 11 4.84 -2.31 -3.19
N ASN A 12 4.31 -1.33 -2.47
CA ASN A 12 3.78 -0.12 -3.08
C ASN A 12 4.87 0.67 -3.80
N PHE A 13 6.04 0.84 -3.22
CA PHE A 13 7.18 1.48 -3.86
C PHE A 13 7.70 0.69 -5.07
N CYS A 14 7.74 -0.64 -5.00
CA CYS A 14 8.03 -1.49 -6.14
C CYS A 14 7.00 -1.31 -7.27
N ARG A 15 5.72 -1.17 -6.95
CA ARG A 15 4.64 -0.90 -7.93
C ARG A 15 4.79 0.48 -8.56
N LEU A 16 5.12 1.52 -7.79
CA LEU A 16 5.38 2.86 -8.32
C LEU A 16 6.52 2.84 -9.34
N LEU A 17 7.64 2.18 -9.05
CA LEU A 17 8.75 2.07 -10.02
C LEU A 17 8.40 1.25 -11.25
N ARG A 18 7.59 0.18 -11.11
CA ARG A 18 7.10 -0.57 -12.27
C ARG A 18 6.18 0.30 -13.15
N GLN A 19 5.33 1.11 -12.53
CA GLN A 19 4.47 2.05 -13.25
C GLN A 19 5.30 3.11 -13.96
N TRP A 20 6.30 3.70 -13.29
CA TRP A 20 7.24 4.63 -13.90
C TRP A 20 7.98 4.02 -15.09
N LYS A 21 8.53 2.82 -14.92
CA LYS A 21 9.16 2.05 -15.98
C LYS A 21 8.26 1.90 -17.20
N ASN A 22 7.01 1.43 -16.97
CA ASN A 22 6.07 1.17 -18.06
C ASN A 22 5.64 2.44 -18.76
N ASN A 23 5.36 3.52 -18.00
CA ASN A 23 4.96 4.81 -18.58
C ASN A 23 6.08 5.46 -19.42
N ASN A 24 7.34 5.21 -19.08
CA ASN A 24 8.50 5.84 -19.72
C ASN A 24 9.28 4.92 -20.65
N GLY A 25 8.79 3.71 -20.95
CA GLY A 25 9.45 2.75 -21.83
C GLY A 25 10.88 2.40 -21.40
N ILE A 26 11.12 2.22 -20.09
CA ILE A 26 12.44 1.97 -19.54
C ILE A 26 12.72 0.47 -19.50
N VAL A 27 13.88 0.05 -19.96
CA VAL A 27 14.37 -1.32 -19.76
C VAL A 27 14.91 -1.43 -18.33
N PHE A 28 14.04 -1.86 -17.40
CA PHE A 28 14.36 -1.95 -15.98
C PHE A 28 13.78 -3.25 -15.42
N LYS A 29 14.62 -4.23 -15.12
CA LYS A 29 14.19 -5.57 -14.70
C LYS A 29 13.40 -5.51 -13.38
N GLY A 30 12.31 -6.24 -13.28
CA GLY A 30 11.46 -6.27 -12.07
C GLY A 30 12.25 -6.68 -10.82
N LEU A 31 13.14 -7.66 -10.94
CA LEU A 31 14.01 -8.12 -9.86
C LEU A 31 15.01 -7.03 -9.41
N LEU A 32 15.52 -6.21 -10.35
CA LEU A 32 16.38 -5.08 -10.01
C LEU A 32 15.59 -3.97 -9.29
N ILE A 33 14.35 -3.73 -9.70
CA ILE A 33 13.45 -2.81 -8.97
C ILE A 33 13.31 -3.26 -7.52
N ASP A 34 12.98 -4.52 -7.29
CA ASP A 34 12.78 -5.07 -5.95
C ASP A 34 14.06 -4.98 -5.11
N THR A 35 15.21 -5.23 -5.72
CA THR A 35 16.53 -5.12 -5.07
C THR A 35 16.83 -3.68 -4.65
N LEU A 36 16.71 -2.72 -5.57
CA LEU A 36 17.04 -1.31 -5.29
C LEU A 36 16.05 -0.67 -4.32
N VAL A 37 14.76 -1.01 -4.42
CA VAL A 37 13.78 -0.56 -3.41
C VAL A 37 14.09 -1.13 -2.04
N SER A 38 14.53 -2.41 -1.96
CA SER A 38 14.95 -3.01 -0.68
C SER A 38 16.17 -2.30 -0.08
N GLU A 39 17.19 -2.00 -0.90
CA GLU A 39 18.37 -1.24 -0.46
C GLU A 39 17.96 0.15 0.05
N TYR A 40 17.11 0.86 -0.68
CA TYR A 40 16.58 2.15 -0.28
C TYR A 40 15.85 2.08 1.08
N PHE A 41 14.99 1.08 1.27
CA PHE A 41 14.24 0.90 2.52
C PHE A 41 15.18 0.61 3.71
N GLN A 42 16.24 -0.15 3.51
CA GLN A 42 17.21 -0.44 4.55
C GLN A 42 18.01 0.81 4.96
N LEU A 43 18.33 1.68 4.00
CA LEU A 43 19.14 2.87 4.23
C LEU A 43 18.32 4.05 4.80
N GLU A 44 17.17 4.33 4.22
CA GLU A 44 16.45 5.58 4.42
C GLU A 44 15.14 5.44 5.23
N VAL A 45 14.44 4.31 5.11
CA VAL A 45 13.08 4.17 5.66
C VAL A 45 13.07 3.51 7.04
N LYS A 46 14.05 2.69 7.36
CA LYS A 46 14.18 1.99 8.66
C LYS A 46 12.89 1.32 9.16
N TYR A 47 12.07 0.83 8.22
CA TYR A 47 10.84 0.05 8.47
C TYR A 47 9.65 0.80 9.10
N GLN A 48 9.71 2.12 9.22
CA GLN A 48 8.58 2.93 9.70
C GLN A 48 8.21 3.96 8.64
N LEU A 49 7.19 3.64 7.84
CA LEU A 49 6.64 4.52 6.81
C LEU A 49 5.13 4.62 6.98
N ASN A 50 4.58 5.83 6.81
CA ASN A 50 3.17 6.09 6.70
C ASN A 50 2.84 6.60 5.29
N TYR A 51 1.56 6.60 4.91
CA TYR A 51 1.15 7.14 3.61
C TYR A 51 1.47 8.63 3.44
N THR A 52 1.45 9.40 4.51
CA THR A 52 1.84 10.81 4.56
C THR A 52 3.31 11.05 4.21
N ASP A 53 4.17 10.05 4.39
CA ASP A 53 5.59 10.13 4.10
C ASP A 53 5.93 9.94 2.62
N TYR A 54 4.97 9.54 1.78
CA TYR A 54 5.21 9.24 0.36
C TYR A 54 5.67 10.46 -0.42
N GLU A 55 5.12 11.65 -0.15
CA GLU A 55 5.57 12.90 -0.77
C GLU A 55 7.06 13.16 -0.54
N LYS A 56 7.55 12.82 0.64
CA LYS A 56 8.96 12.95 1.02
C LYS A 56 9.83 11.82 0.44
N HIS A 57 9.33 10.58 0.49
CA HIS A 57 10.15 9.41 0.15
C HIS A 57 10.15 9.06 -1.33
N VAL A 58 9.13 9.44 -2.11
CA VAL A 58 9.14 9.21 -3.56
C VAL A 58 10.26 10.01 -4.25
N PRO A 59 10.43 11.32 -4.03
CA PRO A 59 11.58 12.04 -4.58
C PRO A 59 12.92 11.48 -4.10
N LYS A 60 13.05 11.13 -2.83
CA LYS A 60 14.28 10.53 -2.28
C LYS A 60 14.65 9.19 -2.91
N LEU A 61 13.63 8.35 -3.22
CA LEU A 61 13.87 7.11 -3.94
C LEU A 61 14.43 7.40 -5.34
N PHE A 62 13.90 8.39 -6.06
CA PHE A 62 14.45 8.78 -7.36
C PHE A 62 15.86 9.37 -7.26
N LYS A 63 16.17 10.11 -6.20
CA LYS A 63 17.52 10.54 -5.88
C LYS A 63 18.45 9.34 -5.68
N PHE A 64 18.08 8.40 -4.82
CA PHE A 64 18.83 7.16 -4.58
C PHE A 64 19.10 6.38 -5.89
N LEU A 65 18.10 6.30 -6.78
CA LEU A 65 18.27 5.65 -8.10
C LEU A 65 19.20 6.43 -9.00
N SER A 66 19.22 7.76 -8.94
CA SER A 66 20.11 8.61 -9.76
C SER A 66 21.57 8.57 -9.29
N GLU A 67 21.81 8.23 -8.04
CA GLU A 67 23.14 8.09 -7.42
C GLU A 67 23.76 6.70 -7.65
N GLN A 68 23.08 5.79 -8.35
CA GLN A 68 23.64 4.49 -8.70
C GLN A 68 24.77 4.63 -9.70
N ASP A 69 25.79 3.78 -9.57
CA ASP A 69 26.92 3.76 -10.50
C ASP A 69 26.50 3.28 -11.89
N SER A 70 26.56 4.17 -12.88
CA SER A 70 26.21 3.85 -14.27
C SER A 70 27.19 2.87 -14.93
N ALA A 71 28.43 2.77 -14.44
CA ALA A 71 29.44 1.83 -14.92
C ALA A 71 29.28 0.43 -14.29
N LYS A 72 28.42 0.29 -13.29
CA LYS A 72 28.17 -0.99 -12.62
C LYS A 72 27.59 -2.02 -13.60
N LYS A 73 28.27 -3.14 -13.74
CA LYS A 73 27.88 -4.18 -14.72
C LYS A 73 26.71 -5.05 -14.23
N TYR A 74 26.55 -5.19 -12.93
CA TYR A 74 25.51 -6.03 -12.34
C TYR A 74 25.20 -5.64 -10.89
N TRP A 75 24.05 -6.10 -10.41
CA TRP A 75 23.64 -6.11 -8.99
C TRP A 75 23.40 -7.54 -8.53
N PHE A 76 23.46 -7.77 -7.24
CA PHE A 76 23.01 -9.04 -6.67
C PHE A 76 21.51 -8.93 -6.33
N ALA A 77 20.74 -9.94 -6.69
CA ALA A 77 19.31 -9.99 -6.38
C ALA A 77 19.08 -10.09 -4.86
N LEU A 78 18.02 -9.43 -4.43
CA LEU A 78 17.60 -9.43 -3.02
C LEU A 78 17.58 -10.84 -2.42
N GLY A 79 18.33 -11.02 -1.34
CA GLY A 79 18.36 -12.27 -0.58
C GLY A 79 19.04 -13.46 -1.30
N SER A 80 19.76 -13.22 -2.38
CA SER A 80 20.48 -14.26 -3.10
C SER A 80 21.78 -13.72 -3.74
N ASN A 81 22.63 -14.65 -4.21
CA ASN A 81 23.83 -14.33 -5.00
C ASN A 81 23.55 -14.29 -6.51
N GLN A 82 22.28 -14.30 -6.92
CA GLN A 82 21.91 -14.21 -8.33
C GLN A 82 22.29 -12.84 -8.90
N ILE A 83 23.02 -12.85 -10.03
CA ILE A 83 23.45 -11.65 -10.73
C ILE A 83 22.31 -11.11 -11.60
N ILE A 84 22.06 -9.81 -11.51
CA ILE A 84 21.16 -9.05 -12.38
C ILE A 84 22.01 -8.13 -13.23
N LEU A 85 22.12 -8.44 -14.51
CA LEU A 85 22.94 -7.64 -15.45
C LEU A 85 22.32 -6.25 -15.70
N ASN A 86 23.19 -5.26 -15.90
CA ASN A 86 22.82 -3.90 -16.33
C ASN A 86 22.64 -3.89 -17.86
N ASP A 87 21.44 -4.24 -18.34
CA ASP A 87 21.18 -4.43 -19.77
C ASP A 87 20.98 -3.12 -20.54
N ASP A 88 20.74 -2.02 -19.84
CA ASP A 88 20.46 -0.72 -20.47
C ASP A 88 21.57 0.32 -20.27
N ASN A 89 22.74 -0.13 -19.79
CA ASN A 89 23.88 0.74 -19.49
C ASN A 89 23.52 1.89 -18.53
N GLY A 90 22.66 1.62 -17.55
CA GLY A 90 22.27 2.60 -16.54
C GLY A 90 21.37 3.72 -17.04
N LYS A 91 20.68 3.56 -18.16
CA LYS A 91 19.75 4.59 -18.67
C LYS A 91 18.67 4.98 -17.66
N PHE A 92 18.24 4.04 -16.82
CA PHE A 92 17.29 4.33 -15.75
C PHE A 92 17.83 5.38 -14.78
N ILE A 93 19.14 5.44 -14.52
CA ILE A 93 19.81 6.37 -13.61
C ILE A 93 19.58 7.82 -14.07
N LYS A 94 19.91 8.12 -15.35
CA LYS A 94 19.69 9.46 -15.94
C LYS A 94 18.21 9.84 -16.00
N LYS A 95 17.32 8.86 -16.18
CA LYS A 95 15.88 9.10 -16.17
C LYS A 95 15.37 9.35 -14.74
N ALA A 96 15.94 8.68 -13.73
CA ALA A 96 15.63 8.91 -12.34
C ALA A 96 16.05 10.30 -11.86
N GLU A 97 17.23 10.78 -12.30
CA GLU A 97 17.70 12.14 -12.05
C GLU A 97 16.69 13.19 -12.54
N LYS A 98 16.22 13.06 -13.79
CA LYS A 98 15.19 13.97 -14.32
C LYS A 98 13.89 13.96 -13.54
N VAL A 99 13.49 12.80 -13.02
CA VAL A 99 12.28 12.70 -12.17
C VAL A 99 12.53 13.36 -10.82
N TYR A 100 13.68 13.14 -10.22
CA TYR A 100 14.05 13.81 -8.97
C TYR A 100 13.98 15.33 -9.12
N ASP A 101 14.65 15.88 -10.15
CA ASP A 101 14.66 17.32 -10.42
C ASP A 101 13.25 17.87 -10.67
N LEU A 102 12.42 17.14 -11.40
CA LEU A 102 11.03 17.51 -11.65
C LEU A 102 10.22 17.59 -10.36
N LEU A 103 10.34 16.58 -9.49
CA LEU A 103 9.53 16.50 -8.26
C LEU A 103 9.98 17.49 -7.18
N VAL A 104 11.28 17.74 -7.06
CA VAL A 104 11.83 18.71 -6.08
C VAL A 104 11.49 20.14 -6.45
N ASN A 105 11.46 20.47 -7.75
CA ASN A 105 11.15 21.81 -8.24
C ASN A 105 9.66 21.95 -8.65
N SER A 106 8.79 21.05 -8.23
CA SER A 106 7.40 21.01 -8.66
C SER A 106 6.58 22.18 -8.10
N ASN A 107 5.88 22.87 -8.98
CA ASN A 107 4.83 23.82 -8.61
C ASN A 107 3.43 23.18 -8.58
N ASN A 108 3.28 21.99 -9.18
CA ASN A 108 2.06 21.19 -9.18
C ASN A 108 2.40 19.70 -9.12
N LEU A 109 2.56 19.21 -7.91
CA LEU A 109 3.03 17.84 -7.64
C LEU A 109 2.14 16.77 -8.28
N ILE A 110 0.83 16.97 -8.29
CA ILE A 110 -0.13 16.01 -8.88
C ILE A 110 0.09 15.88 -10.39
N GLU A 111 0.27 17.00 -11.08
CA GLU A 111 0.52 16.99 -12.53
C GLU A 111 1.87 16.37 -12.86
N ASP A 112 2.90 16.65 -12.06
CA ASP A 112 4.22 16.09 -12.26
C ASP A 112 4.23 14.59 -11.95
N TYR A 113 3.51 14.12 -10.96
CA TYR A 113 3.30 12.68 -10.76
C TYR A 113 2.57 12.02 -11.95
N ARG A 114 1.62 12.70 -12.61
CA ARG A 114 1.01 12.19 -13.84
C ARG A 114 2.01 12.06 -14.99
N LYS A 115 2.91 13.01 -15.14
CA LYS A 115 4.01 12.90 -16.13
C LYS A 115 4.92 11.72 -15.83
N VAL A 116 5.23 11.46 -14.56
CA VAL A 116 6.11 10.38 -14.12
C VAL A 116 5.42 9.01 -14.24
N PHE A 117 4.20 8.87 -13.69
CA PHE A 117 3.54 7.58 -13.52
C PHE A 117 2.41 7.32 -14.52
N GLY A 118 2.08 8.30 -15.36
CA GLY A 118 1.02 8.22 -16.37
C GLY A 118 -0.27 8.93 -15.96
N ASN A 119 -1.10 9.27 -16.95
CA ASN A 119 -2.30 10.07 -16.79
C ASN A 119 -3.36 9.45 -15.84
N LYS A 120 -3.29 8.15 -15.60
CA LYS A 120 -4.16 7.46 -14.64
C LYS A 120 -3.70 7.61 -13.19
N PHE A 121 -2.52 8.15 -12.95
CA PHE A 121 -2.02 8.40 -11.60
C PHE A 121 -2.78 9.58 -10.99
N ALA A 122 -3.29 9.40 -9.76
CA ALA A 122 -4.04 10.42 -9.02
C ALA A 122 -5.25 11.01 -9.77
N THR A 123 -5.81 10.29 -10.75
CA THR A 123 -7.15 10.57 -11.23
C THR A 123 -8.14 9.70 -10.46
N SER A 124 -9.25 10.29 -10.03
CA SER A 124 -10.46 9.54 -9.76
C SER A 124 -10.94 9.00 -11.12
N VAL A 125 -10.36 7.91 -11.58
CA VAL A 125 -10.85 7.22 -12.76
C VAL A 125 -12.14 6.55 -12.35
N SER A 126 -13.26 7.01 -12.88
CA SER A 126 -14.45 6.20 -12.92
C SER A 126 -14.06 4.81 -13.45
N SER A 127 -14.17 3.82 -12.57
CA SER A 127 -13.68 2.46 -12.78
C SER A 127 -14.58 1.64 -13.72
N GLU A 128 -15.06 2.24 -14.82
CA GLU A 128 -15.93 1.53 -15.75
C GLU A 128 -15.26 0.34 -16.48
N GLN A 129 -13.93 0.27 -16.47
CA GLN A 129 -13.24 -0.82 -17.19
C GLN A 129 -12.76 -1.98 -16.29
N ASN A 130 -12.60 -1.79 -14.99
CA ASN A 130 -12.19 -2.89 -14.07
C ASN A 130 -13.35 -3.48 -13.25
N SER A 131 -14.53 -2.85 -13.25
CA SER A 131 -15.70 -3.30 -12.50
C SER A 131 -16.41 -4.52 -13.10
N LYS A 132 -16.07 -4.94 -14.32
CA LYS A 132 -16.72 -6.09 -14.99
C LYS A 132 -16.23 -7.46 -14.50
N LEU A 133 -15.15 -7.54 -13.71
CA LEU A 133 -14.56 -8.80 -13.24
C LEU A 133 -14.52 -8.96 -11.71
N SER A 134 -14.78 -7.92 -10.93
CA SER A 134 -14.90 -8.03 -9.47
C SER A 134 -15.88 -7.00 -8.93
N ASN A 135 -16.70 -7.41 -7.96
CA ASN A 135 -17.59 -6.51 -7.19
C ASN A 135 -16.79 -5.61 -6.21
N GLU A 136 -15.53 -5.36 -6.49
CA GLU A 136 -14.65 -4.56 -5.62
C GLU A 136 -14.79 -3.07 -5.94
N GLN A 137 -15.03 -2.28 -4.91
CA GLN A 137 -15.05 -0.82 -4.98
C GLN A 137 -13.71 -0.25 -4.52
N PHE A 138 -13.33 0.89 -5.09
CA PHE A 138 -12.16 1.65 -4.68
C PHE A 138 -12.60 2.99 -4.13
N ILE A 139 -11.96 3.44 -3.05
CA ILE A 139 -12.34 4.70 -2.39
C ILE A 139 -12.05 5.90 -3.29
N GLU A 140 -11.07 5.77 -4.16
CA GLU A 140 -10.67 6.73 -5.17
C GLU A 140 -11.77 7.04 -6.19
N ASP A 141 -12.69 6.09 -6.40
CA ASP A 141 -13.86 6.25 -7.27
C ASP A 141 -15.01 7.00 -6.60
N MET A 142 -14.97 7.10 -5.27
CA MET A 142 -16.02 7.72 -4.46
C MET A 142 -15.64 9.12 -3.96
N PHE A 143 -14.36 9.31 -3.61
CA PHE A 143 -13.87 10.53 -2.99
C PHE A 143 -12.45 10.87 -3.49
N PRO A 144 -12.11 12.14 -3.70
CA PRO A 144 -10.74 12.57 -3.89
C PRO A 144 -9.89 12.22 -2.66
N ILE A 145 -8.60 11.94 -2.88
CA ILE A 145 -7.67 11.56 -1.81
C ILE A 145 -6.69 12.69 -1.56
N GLN A 146 -6.64 13.14 -0.30
CA GLN A 146 -5.63 14.05 0.22
C GLN A 146 -5.27 13.62 1.64
N ILE A 147 -4.34 12.68 1.75
CA ILE A 147 -3.93 12.14 3.05
C ILE A 147 -3.14 13.20 3.82
N SER A 148 -3.75 13.71 4.88
CA SER A 148 -3.18 14.75 5.77
C SER A 148 -3.00 14.23 7.20
N TYR A 149 -3.62 13.10 7.52
CA TYR A 149 -3.62 12.50 8.84
C TYR A 149 -3.38 10.99 8.78
N GLU A 150 -3.22 10.40 9.95
CA GLU A 150 -3.01 8.97 10.14
C GLU A 150 -4.11 8.35 10.98
N ILE A 151 -4.51 7.15 10.61
CA ILE A 151 -5.25 6.23 11.43
C ILE A 151 -4.51 4.90 11.47
N LYS A 152 -4.59 4.19 12.58
CA LYS A 152 -4.00 2.87 12.73
C LYS A 152 -5.09 1.90 13.13
N LEU A 153 -5.26 0.85 12.33
CA LEU A 153 -6.22 -0.21 12.62
C LEU A 153 -5.63 -1.27 13.52
N ASP A 154 -6.44 -1.83 14.39
CA ASP A 154 -6.19 -3.13 14.99
C ASP A 154 -7.50 -3.93 15.03
N CYS A 155 -7.42 -5.17 15.43
CA CYS A 155 -8.57 -6.05 15.55
C CYS A 155 -8.42 -6.92 16.79
N TYR A 156 -9.46 -7.03 17.58
CA TYR A 156 -9.52 -8.03 18.62
C TYR A 156 -10.08 -9.34 18.05
N ILE A 157 -9.30 -10.40 18.25
CA ILE A 157 -9.71 -11.76 17.95
C ILE A 157 -10.34 -12.32 19.21
N THR A 158 -11.64 -12.65 19.15
CA THR A 158 -12.40 -13.13 20.30
C THR A 158 -13.04 -14.47 20.01
N GLN A 159 -13.17 -15.29 21.05
CA GLN A 159 -13.93 -16.54 21.06
C GLN A 159 -14.48 -16.75 22.46
N LYS A 160 -15.73 -17.21 22.56
CA LYS A 160 -16.37 -17.51 23.86
C LYS A 160 -15.48 -18.45 24.68
N GLY A 161 -15.19 -18.05 25.93
CA GLY A 161 -14.36 -18.81 26.88
C GLY A 161 -12.84 -18.63 26.72
N PHE A 162 -12.37 -17.74 25.85
CA PHE A 162 -10.94 -17.47 25.62
C PHE A 162 -10.62 -15.99 25.82
N GLN A 163 -9.35 -15.72 26.16
CA GLN A 163 -8.85 -14.34 26.21
C GLN A 163 -8.86 -13.69 24.82
N LYS A 164 -9.16 -12.41 24.83
CA LYS A 164 -9.11 -11.52 23.69
C LYS A 164 -7.65 -11.21 23.30
N HIS A 165 -7.33 -11.31 22.02
CA HIS A 165 -5.99 -11.06 21.48
C HIS A 165 -6.01 -10.01 20.38
N SER A 166 -4.97 -9.17 20.33
CA SER A 166 -4.75 -8.23 19.23
C SER A 166 -4.27 -8.96 17.98
N LEU A 167 -4.86 -8.65 16.82
CA LEU A 167 -4.43 -9.17 15.52
C LEU A 167 -3.01 -8.68 15.18
N ARG A 168 -2.64 -7.43 15.51
CA ARG A 168 -1.28 -6.93 15.28
C ARG A 168 -0.24 -7.71 16.08
N GLU A 169 -0.55 -8.16 17.28
CA GLU A 169 0.33 -9.06 18.04
C GLU A 169 0.47 -10.44 17.38
N PHE A 170 -0.63 -10.98 16.85
CA PHE A 170 -0.60 -12.21 16.05
C PHE A 170 0.29 -12.06 14.84
N LEU A 171 0.14 -10.99 14.08
CA LEU A 171 0.94 -10.72 12.88
C LEU A 171 2.43 -10.57 13.22
N LYS A 172 2.77 -9.84 14.30
CA LYS A 172 4.17 -9.73 14.79
C LYS A 172 4.77 -11.09 15.13
N LYS A 173 3.99 -11.98 15.75
CA LYS A 173 4.39 -13.35 16.09
C LYS A 173 4.26 -14.34 14.92
N LYS A 174 3.89 -13.86 13.71
CA LYS A 174 3.60 -14.68 12.51
C LYS A 174 2.54 -15.76 12.74
N LEU A 175 1.63 -15.52 13.67
CA LEU A 175 0.48 -16.37 13.91
C LEU A 175 -0.63 -16.06 12.91
N LYS A 176 -1.47 -17.06 12.66
CA LYS A 176 -2.64 -16.97 11.79
C LYS A 176 -3.91 -17.10 12.59
N VAL A 177 -4.98 -16.47 12.11
CA VAL A 177 -6.30 -16.54 12.72
C VAL A 177 -6.97 -17.83 12.31
N LYS A 178 -7.53 -18.58 13.27
CA LYS A 178 -8.36 -19.76 12.95
C LYS A 178 -9.76 -19.32 12.51
N ILE A 179 -10.46 -20.18 11.76
CA ILE A 179 -11.88 -20.00 11.44
C ILE A 179 -12.76 -19.98 12.71
N ARG A 180 -13.98 -19.45 12.58
CA ARG A 180 -15.00 -19.36 13.65
C ARG A 180 -14.56 -18.50 14.84
N LYS A 181 -13.87 -17.38 14.55
CA LYS A 181 -13.54 -16.33 15.52
C LYS A 181 -14.34 -15.08 15.22
N ASN A 182 -14.68 -14.31 16.25
CA ASN A 182 -15.18 -12.95 16.09
C ASN A 182 -13.99 -12.00 15.91
N LEU A 183 -14.14 -11.04 15.05
CA LEU A 183 -13.12 -10.07 14.65
C LEU A 183 -13.70 -8.67 14.84
N ASP A 184 -13.24 -8.00 15.90
CA ASP A 184 -13.70 -6.66 16.26
C ASP A 184 -12.63 -5.65 15.84
N PHE A 185 -12.78 -5.07 14.64
CA PHE A 185 -11.87 -4.07 14.09
C PHE A 185 -12.16 -2.70 14.68
N PHE A 186 -11.10 -1.95 14.96
CA PHE A 186 -11.19 -0.60 15.51
C PHE A 186 -9.99 0.26 15.13
N ILE A 187 -10.16 1.57 15.24
CA ILE A 187 -9.07 2.53 15.08
C ILE A 187 -8.31 2.59 16.40
N SER A 188 -7.12 1.98 16.46
CA SER A 188 -6.30 1.88 17.66
C SER A 188 -5.57 3.17 18.01
N SER A 189 -5.25 3.98 16.99
CA SER A 189 -4.68 5.33 17.17
C SER A 189 -4.98 6.20 15.96
N THR A 190 -4.99 7.51 16.18
CA THR A 190 -5.14 8.53 15.15
C THR A 190 -4.51 9.83 15.59
N ASN A 191 -3.99 10.61 14.63
CA ASN A 191 -3.57 12.00 14.83
C ASN A 191 -4.57 13.01 14.26
N ILE A 192 -5.76 12.57 13.82
CA ILE A 192 -6.84 13.49 13.41
C ILE A 192 -7.23 14.34 14.63
N PRO A 193 -7.19 15.68 14.52
CA PRO A 193 -7.57 16.57 15.62
C PRO A 193 -9.01 16.30 16.08
N LYS A 194 -9.23 16.29 17.40
CA LYS A 194 -10.58 16.07 17.98
C LYS A 194 -11.54 17.22 17.65
N GLU A 195 -11.00 18.38 17.34
CA GLU A 195 -11.72 19.57 16.93
C GLU A 195 -12.29 19.45 15.51
N LEU A 196 -11.72 18.58 14.69
CA LEU A 196 -12.18 18.30 13.32
C LEU A 196 -13.45 17.45 13.36
N LYS A 197 -14.59 18.13 13.62
CA LYS A 197 -15.90 17.47 13.72
C LYS A 197 -16.41 17.11 12.32
N GLY A 198 -17.15 16.00 12.22
CA GLY A 198 -17.78 15.59 10.96
C GLY A 198 -16.96 14.61 10.13
N VAL A 199 -15.87 14.08 10.65
CA VAL A 199 -15.13 12.98 10.02
C VAL A 199 -16.05 11.75 9.95
N LYS A 200 -16.18 11.19 8.75
CA LYS A 200 -16.96 9.98 8.45
C LYS A 200 -15.99 8.84 8.20
N TYR A 201 -16.26 7.66 8.75
CA TYR A 201 -15.46 6.47 8.49
C TYR A 201 -16.15 5.57 7.47
N PHE A 202 -15.35 4.98 6.58
CA PHE A 202 -15.77 4.00 5.59
C PHE A 202 -14.90 2.76 5.71
N TRP A 203 -15.52 1.60 5.59
CA TRP A 203 -14.86 0.32 5.77
C TRP A 203 -15.02 -0.55 4.53
N LYS A 204 -13.95 -1.23 4.16
CA LYS A 204 -13.93 -2.24 3.11
C LYS A 204 -13.40 -3.55 3.69
N VAL A 205 -14.13 -4.62 3.47
CA VAL A 205 -13.70 -5.98 3.79
C VAL A 205 -13.50 -6.73 2.49
N ARG A 206 -12.31 -7.26 2.28
CA ARG A 206 -11.97 -8.02 1.08
C ARG A 206 -11.56 -9.43 1.42
N ASN A 207 -12.30 -10.38 0.92
CA ASN A 207 -11.98 -11.79 0.99
C ASN A 207 -11.18 -12.20 -0.25
N VAL A 208 -10.03 -12.83 -0.05
CA VAL A 208 -9.08 -13.18 -1.11
C VAL A 208 -8.78 -14.68 -1.03
N GLY A 209 -8.41 -15.26 -2.18
CA GLY A 209 -8.04 -16.66 -2.33
C GLY A 209 -9.11 -17.53 -2.99
N GLU A 210 -8.75 -18.74 -3.33
CA GLU A 210 -9.59 -19.68 -4.08
C GLU A 210 -10.91 -19.99 -3.36
N GLU A 211 -10.88 -20.09 -2.05
CA GLU A 211 -12.06 -20.36 -1.25
C GLU A 211 -13.08 -19.20 -1.29
N ALA A 212 -12.61 -17.94 -1.32
CA ALA A 212 -13.47 -16.77 -1.49
C ALA A 212 -14.15 -16.77 -2.87
N VAL A 213 -13.42 -17.17 -3.91
CA VAL A 213 -13.94 -17.30 -5.28
C VAL A 213 -14.96 -18.45 -5.34
N ARG A 214 -14.62 -19.63 -4.83
CA ARG A 214 -15.48 -20.80 -4.81
C ARG A 214 -16.81 -20.55 -4.11
N ARG A 215 -16.81 -19.77 -3.05
CA ARG A 215 -18.01 -19.39 -2.28
C ARG A 215 -18.73 -18.16 -2.83
N ASN A 216 -18.22 -17.54 -3.89
CA ASN A 216 -18.71 -16.26 -4.43
C ASN A 216 -18.89 -15.19 -3.34
N CYS A 217 -17.91 -15.07 -2.43
CA CYS A 217 -17.96 -14.13 -1.31
C CYS A 217 -16.67 -13.29 -1.19
N GLN A 218 -16.13 -12.84 -2.34
CA GLN A 218 -14.94 -12.00 -2.39
C GLN A 218 -15.16 -10.66 -1.69
N ARG A 219 -16.40 -10.15 -1.65
CA ARG A 219 -16.76 -8.85 -1.07
C ARG A 219 -15.95 -7.70 -1.71
N GLY A 220 -15.72 -6.61 -1.00
CA GLY A 220 -14.93 -5.48 -1.48
C GLY A 220 -15.73 -4.19 -1.64
N GLN A 221 -17.00 -4.20 -1.22
CA GLN A 221 -17.84 -3.00 -1.16
C GLN A 221 -17.37 -2.10 -0.02
N ILE A 222 -17.40 -0.80 -0.28
CA ILE A 222 -17.08 0.23 0.72
C ILE A 222 -18.37 0.68 1.38
N GLN A 223 -18.44 0.58 2.70
CA GLN A 223 -19.61 0.91 3.48
C GLN A 223 -19.29 1.95 4.54
N LYS A 224 -20.16 2.95 4.69
CA LYS A 224 -20.08 3.89 5.81
C LYS A 224 -20.30 3.17 7.13
N GLY A 225 -19.52 3.49 8.15
CA GLY A 225 -19.60 2.92 9.49
C GLY A 225 -19.14 3.88 10.57
N GLY A 226 -19.05 3.38 11.81
CA GLY A 226 -18.44 4.08 12.94
C GLY A 226 -16.92 3.87 13.00
N SER A 227 -16.35 4.10 14.18
CA SER A 227 -14.93 3.84 14.48
C SER A 227 -14.61 2.34 14.65
N GLU A 228 -15.63 1.49 14.58
CA GLU A 228 -15.53 0.04 14.78
C GLU A 228 -16.24 -0.72 13.66
N LYS A 229 -15.78 -1.95 13.39
CA LYS A 229 -16.36 -2.87 12.41
C LYS A 229 -16.27 -4.30 12.92
N TYR A 230 -17.39 -5.03 12.91
CA TYR A 230 -17.49 -6.40 13.39
C TYR A 230 -17.59 -7.38 12.23
N GLU A 231 -16.82 -8.44 12.28
CA GLU A 231 -16.78 -9.51 11.28
C GLU A 231 -16.55 -10.88 11.95
N THR A 232 -16.68 -11.95 11.16
CA THR A 232 -16.38 -13.32 11.61
C THR A 232 -15.40 -13.99 10.62
N SER A 233 -14.50 -14.83 11.12
CA SER A 233 -13.60 -15.62 10.28
C SER A 233 -14.27 -16.91 9.85
N GLU A 234 -14.91 -16.93 8.67
CA GLU A 234 -15.70 -18.08 8.22
C GLU A 234 -14.90 -19.13 7.42
N PHE A 235 -13.89 -18.69 6.69
CA PHE A 235 -13.07 -19.56 5.83
C PHE A 235 -11.64 -19.05 5.67
N SER A 236 -10.75 -19.95 5.26
CA SER A 236 -9.32 -19.66 5.10
C SER A 236 -9.04 -18.77 3.89
N GLY A 237 -8.00 -17.94 4.03
CA GLY A 237 -7.53 -17.06 2.96
C GLY A 237 -6.75 -15.85 3.48
N PRO A 238 -6.04 -15.16 2.58
CA PRO A 238 -5.31 -13.93 2.90
C PRO A 238 -6.22 -12.70 2.80
N HIS A 239 -7.22 -12.61 3.68
CA HIS A 239 -8.19 -11.50 3.71
C HIS A 239 -7.57 -10.20 4.21
N TYR A 240 -8.26 -9.08 4.00
CA TYR A 240 -7.88 -7.80 4.58
C TYR A 240 -9.08 -6.88 4.84
N VAL A 241 -8.86 -5.92 5.72
CA VAL A 241 -9.81 -4.86 6.04
C VAL A 241 -9.13 -3.51 5.87
N GLU A 242 -9.83 -2.56 5.25
CA GLU A 242 -9.40 -1.18 5.08
C GLU A 242 -10.41 -0.25 5.77
N CYS A 243 -9.89 0.82 6.35
CA CYS A 243 -10.68 1.93 6.87
C CYS A 243 -10.20 3.24 6.28
N TYR A 244 -11.14 4.10 5.96
CA TYR A 244 -10.91 5.42 5.38
C TYR A 244 -11.60 6.48 6.23
N ALA A 245 -10.88 7.52 6.62
CA ALA A 245 -11.44 8.70 7.24
C ALA A 245 -11.70 9.76 6.17
N VAL A 246 -12.95 10.18 6.04
CA VAL A 246 -13.41 11.16 5.04
C VAL A 246 -13.92 12.41 5.76
N TYR A 247 -13.39 13.56 5.39
CA TYR A 247 -13.81 14.86 5.87
C TYR A 247 -14.09 15.78 4.68
N GLU A 248 -15.25 16.45 4.67
CA GLU A 248 -15.70 17.29 3.55
C GLU A 248 -15.56 16.61 2.18
N ASP A 249 -15.98 15.33 2.14
CA ASP A 249 -15.93 14.45 0.97
C ASP A 249 -14.52 14.24 0.38
N VAL A 250 -13.46 14.42 1.19
CA VAL A 250 -12.07 14.10 0.86
C VAL A 250 -11.55 13.01 1.81
N VAL A 251 -10.86 12.01 1.29
CA VAL A 251 -10.15 11.00 2.11
C VAL A 251 -8.92 11.64 2.74
N ILE A 252 -8.94 11.84 4.05
CA ILE A 252 -7.87 12.52 4.79
C ILE A 252 -6.93 11.55 5.54
N ALA A 253 -7.37 10.30 5.76
CA ALA A 253 -6.54 9.23 6.32
C ALA A 253 -7.05 7.86 5.87
N ARG A 254 -6.16 6.87 5.80
CA ARG A 254 -6.52 5.47 5.55
C ARG A 254 -5.51 4.53 6.18
N ASP A 255 -5.97 3.32 6.53
CA ASP A 255 -5.11 2.21 6.93
C ASP A 255 -5.70 0.88 6.48
N ARG A 256 -4.84 -0.13 6.40
CA ARG A 256 -5.20 -1.50 6.03
C ARG A 256 -4.57 -2.48 7.02
N ILE A 257 -5.32 -3.51 7.38
CA ILE A 257 -4.83 -4.62 8.19
C ILE A 257 -5.10 -5.95 7.48
N ASN A 258 -4.07 -6.78 7.36
CA ASN A 258 -4.18 -8.12 6.79
C ASN A 258 -4.72 -9.10 7.82
N VAL A 259 -5.58 -10.01 7.38
CA VAL A 259 -6.25 -11.02 8.23
C VAL A 259 -5.99 -12.42 7.64
N PRO A 260 -4.83 -13.02 7.91
CA PRO A 260 -4.51 -14.36 7.42
C PRO A 260 -5.31 -15.42 8.20
N ILE A 261 -6.33 -16.00 7.58
CA ILE A 261 -7.19 -17.02 8.18
C ILE A 261 -6.79 -18.41 7.68
N VAL A 262 -6.75 -19.38 8.61
CA VAL A 262 -6.42 -20.80 8.35
C VAL A 262 -7.41 -21.75 8.97
#